data_11b332824a74666dc5bd3ed2e62aad1c
#
_entry.id   11b332824a74666dc5bd3ed2e62aad1c
#
_cell.length_a   1.000
_cell.length_b   1.000
_cell.length_c   1.000
_cell.angle_alpha   90.00
_cell.angle_beta   90.00
_cell.angle_gamma   90.00
#
_symmetry.space_group_name_H-M   'P 1'
#
loop_
_entity.id
_entity.type
_entity.pdbx_description
1 polymer ?
#
loop_
_entity_poly.entity_id
_entity_poly.type
_entity_poly.pdbx_seq_one_letter_code
_entity_poly.pdbx_strand_id
1 'polypeptide(L)' 'VTVPKDSPLIGKNIGELKFWQSTGSTIVAIRRGQTVILSPGPYAELYGGDEVIFVGTDNAREAVSRFFRNTE' A
#
# COMPACT_ATOMS: atom_id res chain seq x y z
N VAL A 1 7.22 -3.04 -0.97
CA VAL A 1 6.33 -4.15 -0.63
C VAL A 1 5.34 -4.37 -1.76
N THR A 2 5.17 -5.61 -2.14
CA THR A 2 4.25 -5.98 -3.20
C THR A 2 2.91 -6.39 -2.60
N VAL A 3 1.81 -5.89 -3.16
CA VAL A 3 0.47 -6.24 -2.70
C VAL A 3 0.19 -7.69 -3.12
N PRO A 4 -0.13 -8.59 -2.17
CA PRO A 4 -0.46 -9.97 -2.52
C PRO A 4 -1.67 -10.02 -3.43
N LYS A 5 -1.67 -10.97 -4.36
CA LYS A 5 -2.76 -11.07 -5.33
C LYS A 5 -4.07 -11.49 -4.71
N ASP A 6 -4.02 -12.08 -3.52
CA ASP A 6 -5.22 -12.51 -2.80
C ASP A 6 -5.53 -11.62 -1.61
N SER A 7 -4.96 -10.42 -1.56
CA SER A 7 -5.19 -9.50 -0.47
C SER A 7 -6.65 -9.05 -0.44
N PRO A 8 -7.28 -9.03 0.74
CA PRO A 8 -8.65 -8.53 0.87
C PRO A 8 -8.76 -7.03 0.66
N LEU A 9 -7.61 -6.35 0.56
CA LEU A 9 -7.59 -4.89 0.42
C LEU A 9 -7.60 -4.45 -1.03
N ILE A 10 -7.54 -5.39 -1.98
CA ILE A 10 -7.54 -5.08 -3.40
C ILE A 10 -8.84 -4.38 -3.77
N GLY A 11 -8.73 -3.32 -4.57
CA GLY A 11 -9.89 -2.57 -5.02
C GLY A 11 -10.30 -1.45 -4.09
N LYS A 12 -9.69 -1.39 -2.90
CA LYS A 12 -9.97 -0.30 -1.96
C LYS A 12 -8.98 0.82 -2.18
N ASN A 13 -9.43 2.06 -1.94
CA ASN A 13 -8.54 3.18 -2.13
C ASN A 13 -7.72 3.45 -0.87
N ILE A 14 -6.64 4.20 -1.04
CA ILE A 14 -5.68 4.45 0.03
C ILE A 14 -6.35 5.18 1.20
N GLY A 15 -7.25 6.11 0.91
CA GLY A 15 -7.92 6.88 1.95
C GLY A 15 -8.79 6.01 2.84
N GLU A 16 -9.58 5.10 2.25
CA GLU A 16 -10.44 4.25 3.06
C GLU A 16 -9.66 3.18 3.81
N LEU A 17 -8.47 2.83 3.34
CA LEU A 17 -7.61 1.86 4.05
C LEU A 17 -6.95 2.47 5.28
N LYS A 18 -6.91 3.79 5.37
CA LYS A 18 -6.26 4.50 6.48
C LYS A 18 -4.82 4.02 6.66
N PHE A 19 -4.10 4.02 5.55
CA PHE A 19 -2.77 3.44 5.49
C PHE A 19 -1.82 4.07 6.50
N TRP A 20 -1.77 5.41 6.53
CA TRP A 20 -0.88 6.10 7.45
C TRP A 20 -1.20 5.79 8.91
N GLN A 21 -2.49 5.79 9.25
CA GLN A 21 -2.90 5.52 10.61
C GLN A 21 -2.58 4.10 11.04
N SER A 22 -2.60 3.16 10.09
CA SER A 22 -2.40 1.75 10.39
C SER A 22 -0.93 1.36 10.42
N THR A 23 -0.09 2.03 9.62
CA THR A 23 1.31 1.61 9.46
C THR A 23 2.32 2.65 9.90
N GLY A 24 1.91 3.90 10.04
CA GLY A 24 2.84 4.99 10.32
C GLY A 24 3.68 5.37 9.12
N SER A 25 3.30 4.92 7.93
CA SER A 25 4.04 5.16 6.69
C SER A 25 3.20 5.89 5.69
N THR A 26 3.85 6.56 4.75
CA THR A 26 3.18 7.29 3.67
C THR A 26 3.58 6.68 2.34
N ILE A 27 2.59 6.38 1.50
CA ILE A 27 2.85 5.86 0.16
C ILE A 27 3.29 7.02 -0.72
N VAL A 28 4.46 6.90 -1.34
CA VAL A 28 4.96 7.95 -2.22
C VAL A 28 4.83 7.57 -3.69
N ALA A 29 4.69 6.28 -4.00
CA ALA A 29 4.52 5.84 -5.38
C ALA A 29 3.94 4.43 -5.41
N ILE A 30 3.31 4.10 -6.53
CA ILE A 30 2.84 2.74 -6.78
C ILE A 30 3.35 2.35 -8.17
N ARG A 31 4.02 1.20 -8.26
CA ARG A 31 4.46 0.69 -9.56
C ARG A 31 3.57 -0.47 -9.95
N ARG A 32 2.93 -0.32 -11.09
CA ARG A 32 2.01 -1.32 -11.65
C ARG A 32 2.50 -1.69 -13.03
N GLY A 33 3.15 -2.84 -13.14
CA GLY A 33 3.80 -3.21 -14.37
C GLY A 33 4.89 -2.20 -14.70
N GLN A 34 4.78 -1.55 -15.84
CA GLN A 34 5.73 -0.51 -16.25
C GLN A 34 5.22 0.90 -15.94
N THR A 35 4.07 1.00 -15.32
CA THR A 35 3.49 2.29 -14.98
C THR A 35 3.84 2.66 -13.55
N VAL A 36 4.28 3.91 -13.35
CA VAL A 36 4.58 4.43 -12.02
C VAL A 36 3.60 5.55 -11.73
N ILE A 37 2.89 5.44 -10.63
CA ILE A 37 1.95 6.45 -10.15
C ILE A 37 2.64 7.18 -9.01
N LEU A 38 3.00 8.44 -9.22
CA LEU A 38 3.68 9.25 -8.22
C LEU A 38 2.68 9.99 -7.37
N SER A 39 2.96 10.07 -6.08
CA SER A 39 2.13 10.79 -5.11
C SER A 39 0.66 10.42 -5.26
N PRO A 40 0.33 9.14 -5.14
CA PRO A 40 -1.06 8.72 -5.31
C PRO A 40 -1.93 9.40 -4.27
N GLY A 41 -3.05 9.93 -4.72
CA GLY A 41 -4.00 10.57 -3.83
C GLY A 41 -4.83 9.55 -3.04
N PRO A 42 -5.69 10.03 -2.14
CA PRO A 42 -6.47 9.11 -1.30
C PRO A 42 -7.46 8.26 -2.09
N TYR A 43 -7.78 8.64 -3.30
CA TYR A 43 -8.73 7.89 -4.12
C TYR A 43 -8.05 6.84 -4.99
N ALA A 44 -6.72 6.77 -4.98
CA ALA A 44 -6.01 5.75 -5.75
C ALA A 44 -6.28 4.37 -5.16
N GLU A 45 -6.57 3.40 -6.02
CA GLU A 45 -6.88 2.04 -5.60
C GLU A 45 -5.65 1.16 -5.75
N LEU A 46 -5.57 0.14 -4.91
CA LEU A 46 -4.49 -0.83 -4.95
C LEU A 46 -4.98 -2.13 -5.58
N TYR A 47 -4.12 -2.77 -6.35
CA TYR A 47 -4.43 -4.02 -7.02
C TYR A 47 -3.34 -5.04 -6.76
N GLY A 48 -3.65 -6.31 -6.94
CA GLY A 48 -2.70 -7.38 -6.73
C GLY A 48 -1.49 -7.23 -7.64
N GLY A 49 -0.32 -7.42 -7.09
CA GLY A 49 0.92 -7.27 -7.84
C GLY A 49 1.49 -5.86 -7.85
N ASP A 50 0.74 -4.87 -7.35
CA ASP A 50 1.27 -3.51 -7.24
C ASP A 50 2.44 -3.49 -6.29
N GLU A 51 3.48 -2.75 -6.65
CA GLU A 51 4.60 -2.52 -5.76
C GLU A 51 4.41 -1.17 -5.10
N VAL A 52 4.27 -1.18 -3.78
CA VAL A 52 4.03 0.02 -2.99
C VAL A 52 5.37 0.56 -2.49
N ILE A 53 5.66 1.80 -2.84
CA ILE A 53 6.87 2.49 -2.41
C ILE A 53 6.45 3.50 -1.35
N PHE A 54 7.07 3.41 -0.18
CA PHE A 54 6.62 4.20 0.97
C PHE A 54 7.81 4.69 1.77
N VAL A 55 7.57 5.70 2.59
CA VAL A 55 8.54 6.19 3.58
C VAL A 55 7.90 6.08 4.95
N GLY A 56 8.72 5.76 5.95
CA GLY A 56 8.23 5.60 7.30
C GLY A 56 9.35 5.44 8.30
N THR A 57 9.00 4.98 9.49
CA THR A 57 9.96 4.78 10.56
C THR A 57 10.72 3.47 10.38
N ASP A 58 11.56 3.14 11.37
CA ASP A 58 12.45 1.98 11.30
C ASP A 58 11.70 0.66 11.10
N ASN A 59 10.50 0.55 11.64
CA ASN A 59 9.71 -0.69 11.55
C ASN A 59 8.69 -0.62 10.43
N ALA A 60 8.78 0.37 9.55
CA ALA A 60 7.77 0.60 8.53
C ALA A 60 7.60 -0.58 7.60
N ARG A 61 8.71 -1.18 7.16
CA ARG A 61 8.64 -2.28 6.19
C ARG A 61 7.84 -3.45 6.76
N GLU A 62 8.10 -3.79 8.00
CA GLU A 62 7.39 -4.89 8.64
C GLU A 62 5.93 -4.55 8.84
N ALA A 63 5.64 -3.33 9.29
CA ALA A 63 4.27 -2.89 9.51
C ALA A 63 3.47 -2.89 8.21
N VAL A 64 4.05 -2.41 7.13
CA VAL A 64 3.37 -2.38 5.83
C VAL A 64 3.15 -3.80 5.30
N SER A 65 4.16 -4.66 5.42
CA SER A 65 4.03 -6.04 5.00
C SER A 65 2.89 -6.74 5.74
N ARG A 66 2.83 -6.54 7.05
CA ARG A 66 1.78 -7.12 7.88
C ARG A 66 0.41 -6.57 7.51
N PHE A 67 0.35 -5.29 7.21
CA PHE A 67 -0.89 -4.64 6.83
C PHE A 67 -1.53 -5.31 5.62
N PHE A 68 -0.74 -5.61 4.58
CA PHE A 68 -1.27 -6.23 3.38
C PHE A 68 -1.59 -7.70 3.55
N ARG A 69 -0.96 -8.38 4.50
CA ARG A 69 -1.21 -9.80 4.72
C ARG A 69 -2.26 -10.06 5.78
N ASN A 70 -2.51 -9.10 6.64
CA ASN A 70 -3.46 -9.26 7.72
C ASN A 70 -4.87 -9.13 7.18
N THR A 71 -5.67 -10.17 7.37
CA THR A 71 -7.04 -10.22 6.86
C THR A 71 -8.08 -9.92 7.94
N GLU A 72 -7.64 -9.68 9.15
CA GLU A 72 -8.55 -9.41 10.27
C GLU A 72 -9.16 -8.04 10.20
#